data_86d68f1142382b7e2ace9d90e677a4ba
#
_entry.id   86d68f1142382b7e2ace9d90e677a4ba
#
_cell.length_a   1.000
_cell.length_b   1.000
_cell.length_c   1.000
_cell.angle_alpha   90.00
_cell.angle_beta   90.00
_cell.angle_gamma   90.00
#
_symmetry.space_group_name_H-M   'P 1'
#
loop_
_entity.id
_entity.type
_entity.pdbx_description
1 polymer ?
#
loop_
_entity_poly.entity_id
_entity_poly.type
_entity_poly.pdbx_seq_one_letter_code
_entity_poly.pdbx_strand_id
1 'polypeptide(L)'
;KNGTDTLKALRQTHQTPVIMLTARGSELDRVLGLELGADDYLPKPFNDRELVARIRAILRRSHWSEQQQNNDNGSPTLEVDALVLNPGRQEASFDGQTLELTGTEFTLLYLLAQHLGQVVSREHLSQEVLGKRLTPFDRAIDMHISNLRRKLPDRKDGHPWFKTLRGRGYLMVSAS
;
A
#
# COMPACT_ATOMS: atom_id res chain seq x y z
N LYS A 1 9.59 -10.96 -23.20
CA LYS A 1 8.69 -10.54 -22.11
C LYS A 1 9.11 -9.20 -21.56
N ASN A 2 8.20 -8.25 -21.42
CA ASN A 2 8.47 -6.99 -20.75
C ASN A 2 8.23 -7.14 -19.23
N GLY A 3 8.67 -6.14 -18.46
CA GLY A 3 8.56 -6.18 -17.00
C GLY A 3 7.13 -6.25 -16.49
N THR A 4 6.17 -5.65 -17.21
CA THR A 4 4.76 -5.66 -16.81
C THR A 4 4.13 -7.04 -16.96
N ASP A 5 4.48 -7.79 -17.99
CA ASP A 5 4.01 -9.18 -18.17
C ASP A 5 4.55 -10.08 -17.05
N THR A 6 5.82 -9.89 -16.69
CA THR A 6 6.45 -10.63 -15.59
C THR A 6 5.75 -10.32 -14.27
N LEU A 7 5.46 -9.05 -13.99
CA LEU A 7 4.75 -8.63 -12.79
C LEU A 7 3.35 -9.22 -12.71
N LYS A 8 2.61 -9.18 -13.82
CA LYS A 8 1.27 -9.75 -13.88
C LYS A 8 1.28 -11.24 -13.55
N ALA A 9 2.24 -11.99 -14.12
CA ALA A 9 2.37 -13.41 -13.85
C ALA A 9 2.74 -13.68 -12.39
N LEU A 10 3.66 -12.89 -11.81
CA LEU A 10 4.06 -13.02 -10.41
C LEU A 10 2.88 -12.78 -9.47
N ARG A 11 2.05 -11.77 -9.73
CA ARG A 11 0.94 -11.41 -8.86
C ARG A 11 -0.20 -12.42 -8.87
N GLN A 12 -0.25 -13.31 -9.84
CA GLN A 12 -1.23 -14.40 -9.85
C GLN A 12 -1.00 -15.39 -8.70
N THR A 13 0.24 -15.52 -8.22
CA THR A 13 0.61 -16.53 -7.23
C THR A 13 1.35 -15.98 -6.01
N HIS A 14 1.94 -14.77 -6.09
CA HIS A 14 2.84 -14.26 -5.05
C HIS A 14 2.58 -12.79 -4.76
N GLN A 15 2.83 -12.40 -3.51
CA GLN A 15 2.80 -11.01 -3.05
C GLN A 15 4.21 -10.49 -2.71
N THR A 16 5.23 -11.05 -3.33
CA THR A 16 6.62 -10.62 -3.16
C THR A 16 6.76 -9.12 -3.47
N PRO A 17 7.51 -8.36 -2.64
CA PRO A 17 7.73 -6.93 -2.93
C PRO A 17 8.40 -6.72 -4.28
N VAL A 18 7.90 -5.75 -5.05
CA VAL A 18 8.39 -5.46 -6.40
C VAL A 18 8.55 -3.94 -6.58
N ILE A 19 9.72 -3.53 -7.04
CA ILE A 19 9.98 -2.16 -7.49
C ILE A 19 10.18 -2.20 -9.00
N MET A 20 9.43 -1.36 -9.72
CA MET A 20 9.59 -1.25 -11.17
C MET A 20 10.63 -0.19 -11.50
N LEU A 21 11.63 -0.57 -12.30
CA LEU A 21 12.58 0.39 -12.85
C LEU A 21 12.07 0.83 -14.22
N THR A 22 11.71 2.11 -14.34
CA THR A 22 11.00 2.60 -15.51
C THR A 22 11.86 3.52 -16.36
N ALA A 23 11.58 3.56 -17.66
CA ALA A 23 12.26 4.48 -18.56
C ALA A 23 11.90 5.93 -18.23
N ARG A 24 12.86 6.83 -18.48
CA ARG A 24 12.64 8.27 -18.28
C ARG A 24 11.47 8.74 -19.14
N GLY A 25 10.52 9.44 -18.50
CA GLY A 25 9.37 10.00 -19.20
C GLY A 25 8.24 9.02 -19.48
N SER A 26 8.38 7.75 -19.05
CA SER A 26 7.35 6.74 -19.28
C SER A 26 6.32 6.75 -18.14
N GLU A 27 5.42 7.72 -18.17
CA GLU A 27 4.33 7.81 -17.19
C GLU A 27 3.39 6.60 -17.28
N LEU A 28 3.12 6.15 -18.51
CA LEU A 28 2.24 5.00 -18.75
C LEU A 28 2.79 3.73 -18.07
N ASP A 29 4.09 3.48 -18.19
CA ASP A 29 4.72 2.31 -17.56
C ASP A 29 4.66 2.39 -16.03
N ARG A 30 4.79 3.58 -15.45
CA ARG A 30 4.69 3.78 -14.01
C ARG A 30 3.28 3.47 -13.50
N VAL A 31 2.28 4.03 -14.17
CA VAL A 31 0.88 3.81 -13.81
C VAL A 31 0.50 2.34 -13.98
N LEU A 32 0.88 1.74 -15.11
CA LEU A 32 0.56 0.34 -15.39
C LEU A 32 1.22 -0.59 -14.39
N GLY A 33 2.50 -0.36 -14.05
CA GLY A 33 3.21 -1.17 -13.06
C GLY A 33 2.53 -1.14 -11.70
N LEU A 34 2.17 0.04 -11.22
CA LEU A 34 1.47 0.20 -9.94
C LEU A 34 0.07 -0.44 -9.98
N GLU A 35 -0.64 -0.28 -11.09
CA GLU A 35 -1.96 -0.90 -11.27
C GLU A 35 -1.89 -2.42 -11.21
N LEU A 36 -0.82 -3.01 -11.76
CA LEU A 36 -0.61 -4.47 -11.75
C LEU A 36 -0.07 -4.99 -10.41
N GLY A 37 0.22 -4.12 -9.47
CA GLY A 37 0.58 -4.52 -8.11
C GLY A 37 2.03 -4.29 -7.70
N ALA A 38 2.81 -3.51 -8.44
CA ALA A 38 4.14 -3.11 -7.98
C ALA A 38 4.01 -2.25 -6.73
N ASP A 39 4.95 -2.41 -5.80
CA ASP A 39 4.93 -1.66 -4.54
C ASP A 39 5.37 -0.21 -4.74
N ASP A 40 6.32 0.00 -5.63
CA ASP A 40 6.80 1.34 -5.97
C ASP A 40 7.48 1.29 -7.34
N TYR A 41 7.86 2.46 -7.83
CA TYR A 41 8.60 2.59 -9.07
C TYR A 41 9.78 3.54 -8.88
N LEU A 42 10.78 3.43 -9.75
CA LEU A 42 11.92 4.32 -9.77
C LEU A 42 12.28 4.64 -11.21
N PRO A 43 12.09 5.89 -11.65
CA PRO A 43 12.41 6.25 -13.04
C PRO A 43 13.91 6.36 -13.27
N LYS A 44 14.35 5.94 -14.44
CA LYS A 44 15.73 6.11 -14.89
C LYS A 44 15.93 7.54 -15.40
N PRO A 45 17.07 8.18 -15.20
CA PRO A 45 18.23 7.68 -14.45
C PRO A 45 18.03 7.80 -12.93
N PHE A 46 18.51 6.82 -12.19
CA PHE A 46 18.49 6.84 -10.74
C PHE A 46 19.90 6.58 -10.21
N ASN A 47 20.16 6.98 -8.96
CA ASN A 47 21.42 6.63 -8.30
C ASN A 47 21.21 5.42 -7.39
N ASP A 48 22.34 4.75 -7.07
CA ASP A 48 22.29 3.52 -6.28
C ASP A 48 21.74 3.76 -4.86
N ARG A 49 22.00 4.94 -4.29
CA ARG A 49 21.50 5.29 -2.97
C ARG A 49 19.97 5.37 -2.93
N GLU A 50 19.39 5.93 -3.99
CA GLU A 50 17.95 6.04 -4.13
C GLU A 50 17.31 4.66 -4.24
N LEU A 51 17.87 3.77 -5.07
CA LEU A 51 17.40 2.41 -5.23
C LEU A 51 17.46 1.66 -3.89
N VAL A 52 18.60 1.73 -3.20
CA VAL A 52 18.77 1.08 -1.89
C VAL A 52 17.77 1.59 -0.88
N ALA A 53 17.53 2.91 -0.84
CA ALA A 53 16.56 3.50 0.08
C ALA A 53 15.14 2.98 -0.17
N ARG A 54 14.74 2.82 -1.44
CA ARG A 54 13.44 2.24 -1.79
C ARG A 54 13.31 0.79 -1.35
N ILE A 55 14.35 0.00 -1.61
CA ILE A 55 14.37 -1.41 -1.22
C ILE A 55 14.25 -1.54 0.29
N ARG A 56 15.03 -0.75 1.04
CA ARG A 56 14.99 -0.77 2.51
C ARG A 56 13.61 -0.37 3.06
N ALA A 57 12.98 0.62 2.45
CA ALA A 57 11.66 1.08 2.88
C ALA A 57 10.63 -0.04 2.75
N ILE A 58 10.66 -0.79 1.66
CA ILE A 58 9.73 -1.89 1.41
C ILE A 58 10.03 -3.07 2.32
N LEU A 59 11.30 -3.42 2.50
CA LEU A 59 11.69 -4.57 3.31
C LEU A 59 11.52 -4.34 4.81
N ARG A 60 11.55 -3.10 5.30
CA ARG A 60 11.33 -2.80 6.72
C ARG A 60 9.99 -3.31 7.22
N ARG A 61 9.00 -3.42 6.36
CA ARG A 61 7.67 -3.93 6.73
C ARG A 61 7.69 -5.41 7.05
N SER A 62 8.48 -6.19 6.30
CA SER A 62 8.64 -7.61 6.57
C SER A 62 9.31 -7.84 7.93
N HIS A 63 10.34 -7.05 8.25
CA HIS A 63 11.02 -7.11 9.54
C HIS A 63 10.14 -6.59 10.68
N TRP A 64 9.27 -5.64 10.40
CA TRP A 64 8.36 -5.09 11.40
C TRP A 64 7.41 -6.18 11.92
N SER A 65 6.90 -7.02 11.03
CA SER A 65 6.04 -8.13 11.44
C SER A 65 6.80 -9.19 12.25
N GLU A 66 8.07 -9.46 11.92
CA GLU A 66 8.91 -10.39 12.65
C GLU A 66 9.23 -9.89 14.06
N GLN A 67 9.54 -8.60 14.22
CA GLN A 67 9.84 -8.02 15.52
C GLN A 67 8.62 -7.97 16.43
N GLN A 68 7.43 -7.83 15.88
CA GLN A 68 6.21 -7.78 16.66
C GLN A 68 5.72 -9.14 17.13
N GLN A 69 6.11 -10.22 16.46
CA GLN A 69 5.80 -11.58 16.91
C GLN A 69 6.53 -11.93 18.21
N ASN A 70 7.63 -11.26 18.50
CA ASN A 70 8.45 -11.50 19.68
C ASN A 70 8.13 -10.58 20.86
N ASN A 71 7.23 -9.62 20.69
CA ASN A 71 6.83 -8.66 21.74
C ASN A 71 5.32 -8.75 21.95
N ASP A 72 4.90 -9.11 23.16
CA ASP A 72 3.49 -9.15 23.55
C ASP A 72 2.80 -7.77 23.47
N ASN A 73 3.58 -6.72 23.20
CA ASN A 73 3.11 -5.34 23.08
C ASN A 73 3.08 -4.84 21.62
N GLY A 74 2.88 -5.75 20.66
CA GLY A 74 2.80 -5.39 19.25
C GLY A 74 1.63 -4.46 18.92
N SER A 75 1.65 -3.89 17.71
CA SER A 75 0.56 -3.05 17.23
C SER A 75 -0.76 -3.82 17.28
N PRO A 76 -1.83 -3.16 17.69
CA PRO A 76 -3.12 -3.85 17.87
C PRO A 76 -3.73 -4.31 16.56
N THR A 77 -4.49 -5.39 16.61
CA THR A 77 -5.39 -5.78 15.54
C THR A 77 -6.48 -4.71 15.45
N LEU A 78 -6.75 -4.23 14.24
CA LEU A 78 -7.77 -3.21 14.00
C LEU A 78 -8.96 -3.81 13.27
N GLU A 79 -10.15 -3.34 13.63
CA GLU A 79 -11.39 -3.77 12.99
C GLU A 79 -12.18 -2.55 12.51
N VAL A 80 -12.60 -2.59 11.25
CA VAL A 80 -13.46 -1.57 10.65
C VAL A 80 -14.54 -2.30 9.86
N ASP A 81 -15.81 -2.16 10.26
CA ASP A 81 -16.90 -2.94 9.69
C ASP A 81 -16.57 -4.43 9.85
N ALA A 82 -16.62 -5.23 8.82
CA ALA A 82 -16.23 -6.65 8.86
C ALA A 82 -14.74 -6.88 8.50
N LEU A 83 -13.99 -5.80 8.30
CA LEU A 83 -12.55 -5.88 8.00
C LEU A 83 -11.76 -6.06 9.28
N VAL A 84 -10.85 -7.02 9.29
CA VAL A 84 -9.92 -7.27 10.39
C VAL A 84 -8.49 -7.17 9.85
N LEU A 85 -7.69 -6.33 10.48
CA LEU A 85 -6.29 -6.11 10.09
C LEU A 85 -5.37 -6.60 11.20
N ASN A 86 -4.59 -7.63 10.90
CA ASN A 86 -3.64 -8.21 11.85
C ASN A 86 -2.21 -7.83 11.44
N PRO A 87 -1.58 -6.85 12.10
CA PRO A 87 -0.25 -6.39 11.71
C PRO A 87 0.85 -7.41 12.00
N GLY A 88 0.70 -8.26 13.01
CA GLY A 88 1.68 -9.28 13.33
C GLY A 88 1.85 -10.31 12.23
N ARG A 89 0.78 -10.61 11.51
CA ARG A 89 0.80 -11.53 10.37
C ARG A 89 0.74 -10.83 9.02
N GLN A 90 0.58 -9.52 9.01
CA GLN A 90 0.31 -8.72 7.81
C GLN A 90 -0.86 -9.30 7.00
N GLU A 91 -1.90 -9.72 7.70
CA GLU A 91 -3.09 -10.30 7.10
C GLU A 91 -4.29 -9.38 7.25
N ALA A 92 -5.03 -9.25 6.16
CA ALA A 92 -6.32 -8.59 6.15
C ALA A 92 -7.39 -9.61 5.81
N SER A 93 -8.50 -9.58 6.54
CA SER A 93 -9.65 -10.43 6.24
C SER A 93 -10.93 -9.61 6.29
N PHE A 94 -11.90 -10.03 5.51
CA PHE A 94 -13.23 -9.42 5.51
C PHE A 94 -14.27 -10.54 5.67
N ASP A 95 -15.08 -10.43 6.70
CA ASP A 95 -16.13 -11.40 7.01
C ASP A 95 -15.58 -12.84 7.06
N GLY A 96 -14.36 -12.99 7.63
CA GLY A 96 -13.70 -14.27 7.78
C GLY A 96 -12.91 -14.75 6.57
N GLN A 97 -12.92 -14.03 5.46
CA GLN A 97 -12.17 -14.39 4.25
C GLN A 97 -10.91 -13.56 4.13
N THR A 98 -9.78 -14.23 3.94
CA THR A 98 -8.49 -13.56 3.75
C THR A 98 -8.46 -12.80 2.43
N LEU A 99 -8.01 -11.54 2.50
CA LEU A 99 -7.83 -10.68 1.33
C LEU A 99 -6.38 -10.77 0.85
N GLU A 100 -6.19 -10.80 -0.47
CA GLU A 100 -4.85 -10.85 -1.04
C GLU A 100 -4.33 -9.44 -1.33
N LEU A 101 -3.64 -8.87 -0.33
CA LEU A 101 -3.05 -7.54 -0.43
C LEU A 101 -1.52 -7.66 -0.49
N THR A 102 -0.89 -6.76 -1.23
CA THR A 102 0.56 -6.60 -1.14
C THR A 102 0.92 -6.01 0.23
N GLY A 103 2.17 -6.14 0.64
CA GLY A 103 2.63 -5.54 1.90
C GLY A 103 2.42 -4.04 1.95
N THR A 104 2.62 -3.36 0.82
CA THR A 104 2.38 -1.92 0.71
C THR A 104 0.91 -1.57 0.88
N GLU A 105 0.03 -2.32 0.23
CA GLU A 105 -1.42 -2.12 0.36
C GLU A 105 -1.88 -2.35 1.79
N PHE A 106 -1.38 -3.40 2.43
CA PHE A 106 -1.69 -3.66 3.84
C PHE A 106 -1.25 -2.52 4.74
N THR A 107 -0.01 -2.06 4.58
CA THR A 107 0.55 -0.98 5.40
C THR A 107 -0.26 0.32 5.24
N LEU A 108 -0.63 0.65 4.00
CA LEU A 108 -1.45 1.82 3.71
C LEU A 108 -2.83 1.71 4.36
N LEU A 109 -3.47 0.55 4.20
CA LEU A 109 -4.79 0.30 4.79
C LEU A 109 -4.75 0.38 6.31
N TYR A 110 -3.74 -0.24 6.93
CA TYR A 110 -3.56 -0.21 8.37
C TYR A 110 -3.35 1.21 8.90
N LEU A 111 -2.51 1.99 8.23
CA LEU A 111 -2.25 3.38 8.63
C LEU A 111 -3.52 4.23 8.58
N LEU A 112 -4.32 4.07 7.52
CA LEU A 112 -5.59 4.79 7.41
C LEU A 112 -6.58 4.33 8.48
N ALA A 113 -6.60 3.05 8.81
CA ALA A 113 -7.46 2.51 9.87
C ALA A 113 -7.06 3.01 11.25
N GLN A 114 -5.75 3.21 11.50
CA GLN A 114 -5.29 3.81 12.76
C GLN A 114 -5.79 5.25 12.93
N HIS A 115 -6.04 5.94 11.83
CA HIS A 115 -6.54 7.31 11.82
C HIS A 115 -7.99 7.38 11.30
N LEU A 116 -8.79 6.39 11.67
CA LEU A 116 -10.17 6.26 11.20
C LEU A 116 -10.95 7.56 11.37
N GLY A 117 -11.57 8.02 10.29
CA GLY A 117 -12.33 9.27 10.27
C GLY A 117 -11.48 10.53 10.22
N GLN A 118 -10.16 10.40 10.14
CA GLN A 118 -9.23 11.54 10.10
C GLN A 118 -8.50 11.59 8.76
N VAL A 119 -8.28 12.80 8.27
CA VAL A 119 -7.55 12.99 7.02
C VAL A 119 -6.06 12.74 7.25
N VAL A 120 -5.47 11.90 6.41
CA VAL A 120 -4.02 11.68 6.41
C VAL A 120 -3.48 12.24 5.09
N SER A 121 -2.48 13.12 5.17
CA SER A 121 -1.95 13.77 3.99
C SER A 121 -1.21 12.78 3.08
N ARG A 122 -1.19 13.08 1.78
CA ARG A 122 -0.45 12.25 0.81
C ARG A 122 1.04 12.24 1.12
N GLU A 123 1.58 13.36 1.62
CA GLU A 123 2.97 13.47 2.04
C GLU A 123 3.28 12.50 3.18
N HIS A 124 2.42 12.48 4.19
CA HIS A 124 2.58 11.57 5.33
C HIS A 124 2.45 10.11 4.89
N LEU A 125 1.46 9.81 4.04
CA LEU A 125 1.28 8.45 3.51
C LEU A 125 2.50 8.01 2.69
N SER A 126 3.03 8.88 1.85
CA SER A 126 4.22 8.57 1.06
C SER A 126 5.43 8.30 1.93
N GLN A 127 5.63 9.12 2.97
CA GLN A 127 6.76 8.97 3.89
C GLN A 127 6.64 7.70 4.72
N GLU A 128 5.48 7.43 5.29
CA GLU A 128 5.28 6.28 6.20
C GLU A 128 5.14 4.96 5.45
N VAL A 129 4.49 4.96 4.29
CA VAL A 129 4.21 3.74 3.55
C VAL A 129 5.36 3.40 2.59
N LEU A 130 5.88 4.39 1.89
CA LEU A 130 6.89 4.18 0.85
C LEU A 130 8.29 4.67 1.23
N GLY A 131 8.43 5.36 2.36
CA GLY A 131 9.71 5.87 2.83
C GLY A 131 10.33 6.94 1.95
N LYS A 132 9.50 7.68 1.20
CA LYS A 132 9.99 8.70 0.27
C LYS A 132 9.20 9.99 0.41
N ARG A 133 9.85 11.10 0.01
CA ARG A 133 9.19 12.39 -0.08
C ARG A 133 8.24 12.39 -1.29
N LEU A 134 7.06 12.94 -1.11
CA LEU A 134 6.11 13.10 -2.21
C LEU A 134 6.62 14.14 -3.21
N THR A 135 6.63 13.79 -4.49
CA THR A 135 6.96 14.70 -5.59
C THR A 135 5.71 15.04 -6.39
N PRO A 136 5.69 16.16 -7.16
CA PRO A 136 4.46 16.65 -7.79
C PRO A 136 3.72 15.66 -8.69
N PHE A 137 4.41 14.76 -9.36
CA PHE A 137 3.76 13.83 -10.28
C PHE A 137 3.76 12.40 -9.80
N ASP A 138 4.07 12.20 -8.50
CA ASP A 138 4.08 10.87 -7.91
C ASP A 138 2.65 10.40 -7.64
N ARG A 139 2.25 9.31 -8.25
CA ARG A 139 0.91 8.74 -8.12
C ARG A 139 0.89 7.40 -7.40
N ALA A 140 1.98 7.01 -6.76
CA ALA A 140 2.08 5.70 -6.14
C ALA A 140 0.98 5.48 -5.07
N ILE A 141 0.81 6.43 -4.16
CA ILE A 141 -0.23 6.32 -3.12
C ILE A 141 -1.62 6.27 -3.74
N ASP A 142 -1.89 7.14 -4.72
CA ASP A 142 -3.20 7.16 -5.38
C ASP A 142 -3.53 5.84 -6.07
N MET A 143 -2.54 5.21 -6.69
CA MET A 143 -2.72 3.92 -7.35
C MET A 143 -2.92 2.80 -6.34
N HIS A 144 -2.24 2.84 -5.20
CA HIS A 144 -2.46 1.86 -4.14
C HIS A 144 -3.88 1.99 -3.55
N ILE A 145 -4.37 3.21 -3.39
CA ILE A 145 -5.76 3.44 -2.96
C ILE A 145 -6.73 2.86 -4.00
N SER A 146 -6.47 3.11 -5.28
CA SER A 146 -7.30 2.56 -6.36
C SER A 146 -7.33 1.03 -6.33
N ASN A 147 -6.16 0.41 -6.14
CA ASN A 147 -6.07 -1.05 -6.05
C ASN A 147 -6.81 -1.58 -4.83
N LEU A 148 -6.72 -0.90 -3.69
CA LEU A 148 -7.46 -1.29 -2.48
C LEU A 148 -8.96 -1.21 -2.71
N ARG A 149 -9.45 -0.16 -3.39
CA ARG A 149 -10.88 -0.04 -3.70
C ARG A 149 -11.40 -1.21 -4.53
N ARG A 150 -10.57 -1.75 -5.42
CA ARG A 150 -10.95 -2.91 -6.23
C ARG A 150 -10.90 -4.21 -5.44
N LYS A 151 -9.96 -4.33 -4.51
CA LYS A 151 -9.74 -5.57 -3.75
C LYS A 151 -10.66 -5.71 -2.54
N LEU A 152 -11.07 -4.61 -1.95
CA LEU A 152 -11.93 -4.64 -0.76
C LEU A 152 -13.38 -4.89 -1.15
N PRO A 153 -14.06 -5.84 -0.49
CA PRO A 153 -15.51 -6.03 -0.68
C PRO A 153 -16.28 -4.80 -0.20
N ASP A 154 -17.52 -4.67 -0.63
CA ASP A 154 -18.39 -3.61 -0.14
C ASP A 154 -18.61 -3.74 1.37
N ARG A 155 -18.59 -2.61 2.06
CA ARG A 155 -18.82 -2.58 3.51
C ARG A 155 -20.28 -2.93 3.82
N LYS A 156 -20.48 -3.61 4.93
CA LYS A 156 -21.81 -4.00 5.38
C LYS A 156 -22.65 -2.82 5.83
N ASP A 157 -22.00 -1.74 6.30
CA ASP A 157 -22.67 -0.51 6.71
C ASP A 157 -23.08 0.38 5.54
N GLY A 158 -22.70 0.04 4.32
CA GLY A 158 -23.04 0.79 3.11
C GLY A 158 -22.17 2.00 2.83
N HIS A 159 -21.20 2.30 3.69
CA HIS A 159 -20.29 3.42 3.47
C HIS A 159 -19.15 3.03 2.52
N PRO A 160 -18.57 4.00 1.78
CA PRO A 160 -17.35 3.72 1.03
C PRO A 160 -16.18 3.52 1.99
N TRP A 161 -15.13 2.83 1.52
CA TRP A 161 -13.93 2.63 2.34
C TRP A 161 -13.16 3.91 2.56
N PHE A 162 -12.94 4.68 1.49
CA PHE A 162 -12.08 5.85 1.53
C PHE A 162 -12.78 7.05 0.93
N LYS A 163 -12.46 8.21 1.48
CA LYS A 163 -12.84 9.49 0.90
C LYS A 163 -11.58 10.21 0.45
N THR A 164 -11.58 10.68 -0.80
CA THR A 164 -10.49 11.49 -1.34
C THR A 164 -10.77 12.94 -1.04
N LEU A 165 -9.84 13.62 -0.36
CA LEU A 165 -9.94 15.05 -0.07
C LEU A 165 -8.90 15.75 -0.93
N ARG A 166 -9.36 16.32 -2.03
CA ARG A 166 -8.51 16.93 -3.04
C ARG A 166 -7.59 17.97 -2.42
N GLY A 167 -6.28 17.83 -2.67
CA GLY A 167 -5.26 18.73 -2.11
C GLY A 167 -4.96 18.50 -0.63
N ARG A 168 -5.64 17.56 0.05
CA ARG A 168 -5.43 17.31 1.47
C ARG A 168 -4.98 15.89 1.78
N GLY A 169 -5.54 14.89 1.13
CA GLY A 169 -5.17 13.50 1.34
C GLY A 169 -6.35 12.55 1.30
N TYR A 170 -6.27 11.50 2.11
CA TYR A 170 -7.29 10.45 2.17
C TYR A 170 -7.73 10.23 3.60
N LEU A 171 -8.96 9.76 3.76
CA LEU A 171 -9.42 9.26 5.05
C LEU A 171 -10.16 7.94 4.85
N MET A 172 -10.07 7.07 5.85
CA MET A 172 -10.94 5.89 5.93
C MET A 172 -12.23 6.31 6.59
N VAL A 173 -13.36 6.00 5.95
CA VAL A 173 -14.67 6.46 6.41
C VAL A 173 -15.06 5.73 7.68
N SER A 174 -15.43 6.49 8.71
CA SER A 174 -15.96 5.96 9.97
C SER A 174 -17.47 5.70 9.83
N ALA A 175 -17.99 4.70 10.53
CA ALA A 175 -19.40 4.36 10.53
C ALA A 175 -20.27 5.40 11.27
N SER A 176 -19.64 6.24 12.07
CA SER A 176 -20.35 7.25 12.87
C SER A 176 -19.92 8.67 12.55
#